data_3e9ab3070d4b85b5628d7fac119b53f0
#
_entry.id   3e9ab3070d4b85b5628d7fac119b53f0
#
_cell.length_a   1.000
_cell.length_b   1.000
_cell.length_c   1.000
_cell.angle_alpha   90.00
_cell.angle_beta   90.00
_cell.angle_gamma   90.00
#
_symmetry.space_group_name_H-M   'P 1'
#
loop_
_entity.id
_entity.type
_entity.pdbx_description
1 polymer ?
#
loop_
_entity_poly.entity_id
_entity_poly.type
_entity_poly.pdbx_seq_one_letter_code
_entity_poly.pdbx_strand_id
1 'polypeptide(L)'
;MTEALPLVVRGLVKTFPSPDGTPFAAVDHLNLELPAQGELVAVVGPDGAGKTTLLRLLAGILSPDAGSISLFGLTPDTESERFTHTVGFMPQKTGLYEELTVFENFSLFGRLRGLAAHELQSKFQELMTLSGLVGFENRLAGKLSGGMKQKLGLACALLGEPKLLILDEPTVGVDPLSRRELRRILDAMRLRSRMTVVMSTAYLDEAETADRVIVLSRGRIAAQGKPRALCAPLTGRTFRAEALEAEHSSTLARTLMEAAALPPGQALIIDAVPRGRFIDLLAAAQSGANALSLRLRQSLHSGPLPAFHLAQRPPTLEDLLADQGYPSSDAASGSSASKLKNLSAIDAQSENLYAPAALFPGEYAVEAIGLSRRFGSFTAVADSTFQVRRGEIFGLLGPNGAGKTTTFRMLCGLLAPTTGDIRAAGADLRRAKSAARARVGYVAQKFSLYERLTARQNLEYFGEAYGVAGETLPIASMH
;
A
#
# COMPACT_ATOMS: atom_id res chain seq x y z
N MET A 1 -14.86 40.34 -6.74
CA MET A 1 -15.39 39.17 -7.46
C MET A 1 -14.81 37.95 -6.77
N THR A 2 -15.64 37.21 -6.04
CA THR A 2 -15.26 35.93 -5.42
C THR A 2 -14.92 34.98 -6.57
N GLU A 3 -13.66 34.60 -6.72
CA GLU A 3 -13.27 33.56 -7.69
C GLU A 3 -14.09 32.29 -7.35
N ALA A 4 -14.83 31.79 -8.35
CA ALA A 4 -15.59 30.58 -8.18
C ALA A 4 -14.64 29.43 -7.84
N LEU A 5 -14.92 28.70 -6.75
CA LEU A 5 -14.13 27.54 -6.36
C LEU A 5 -14.15 26.49 -7.47
N PRO A 6 -12.99 25.93 -7.86
CA PRO A 6 -12.94 24.96 -8.96
C PRO A 6 -13.68 23.65 -8.66
N LEU A 7 -13.70 23.20 -7.41
CA LEU A 7 -14.46 22.02 -6.98
C LEU A 7 -15.19 22.32 -5.67
N VAL A 8 -16.50 22.11 -5.69
CA VAL A 8 -17.39 22.26 -4.51
C VAL A 8 -18.24 21.00 -4.38
N VAL A 9 -18.22 20.41 -3.20
CA VAL A 9 -19.03 19.26 -2.82
C VAL A 9 -19.86 19.62 -1.61
N ARG A 10 -21.16 19.36 -1.65
CA ARG A 10 -22.09 19.71 -0.56
C ARG A 10 -22.94 18.50 -0.17
N GLY A 11 -22.86 18.11 1.11
CA GLY A 11 -23.70 17.08 1.70
C GLY A 11 -23.69 15.74 0.96
N LEU A 12 -22.54 15.36 0.34
CA LEU A 12 -22.46 14.21 -0.54
C LEU A 12 -22.67 12.90 0.21
N VAL A 13 -23.61 12.08 -0.28
CA VAL A 13 -23.92 10.76 0.30
C VAL A 13 -23.89 9.70 -0.79
N LYS A 14 -23.28 8.55 -0.47
CA LYS A 14 -23.36 7.32 -1.26
C LYS A 14 -23.41 6.11 -0.37
N THR A 15 -24.45 5.31 -0.54
CA THR A 15 -24.71 4.07 0.19
C THR A 15 -24.62 2.86 -0.72
N PHE A 16 -24.25 1.73 -0.15
CA PHE A 16 -24.27 0.43 -0.82
C PHE A 16 -24.94 -0.60 0.09
N PRO A 17 -25.61 -1.62 -0.46
CA PRO A 17 -26.14 -2.71 0.34
C PRO A 17 -24.97 -3.52 0.93
N SER A 18 -25.03 -3.83 2.21
CA SER A 18 -24.14 -4.77 2.88
C SER A 18 -24.63 -6.21 2.67
N PRO A 19 -23.78 -7.24 2.85
CA PRO A 19 -24.19 -8.65 2.71
C PRO A 19 -25.38 -9.08 3.59
N ASP A 20 -25.56 -8.39 4.72
CA ASP A 20 -26.70 -8.60 5.64
C ASP A 20 -27.95 -7.79 5.26
N GLY A 21 -27.90 -7.04 4.14
CA GLY A 21 -29.00 -6.20 3.65
C GLY A 21 -29.09 -4.82 4.30
N THR A 22 -28.25 -4.50 5.29
CA THR A 22 -28.22 -3.17 5.89
C THR A 22 -27.47 -2.19 4.97
N PRO A 23 -27.96 -0.93 4.78
CA PRO A 23 -27.25 0.04 3.96
C PRO A 23 -25.97 0.49 4.65
N PHE A 24 -24.85 0.46 3.92
CA PHE A 24 -23.55 0.97 4.36
C PHE A 24 -23.24 2.27 3.64
N ALA A 25 -23.03 3.35 4.37
CA ALA A 25 -22.63 4.65 3.82
C ALA A 25 -21.11 4.66 3.54
N ALA A 26 -20.75 4.53 2.27
CA ALA A 26 -19.37 4.64 1.84
C ALA A 26 -18.88 6.10 1.76
N VAL A 27 -19.80 7.05 1.53
CA VAL A 27 -19.61 8.51 1.68
C VAL A 27 -20.81 9.03 2.44
N ASP A 28 -20.57 9.80 3.51
CA ASP A 28 -21.58 10.19 4.47
C ASP A 28 -21.54 11.71 4.73
N HIS A 29 -22.48 12.44 4.13
CA HIS A 29 -22.68 13.90 4.25
C HIS A 29 -21.37 14.71 4.08
N LEU A 30 -20.55 14.32 3.10
CA LEU A 30 -19.24 14.88 2.88
C LEU A 30 -19.34 16.28 2.25
N ASN A 31 -18.62 17.24 2.83
CA ASN A 31 -18.44 18.58 2.29
C ASN A 31 -16.97 18.80 1.97
N LEU A 32 -16.67 19.28 0.75
CA LEU A 32 -15.31 19.54 0.30
C LEU A 32 -15.27 20.77 -0.61
N GLU A 33 -14.31 21.64 -0.37
CA GLU A 33 -14.00 22.77 -1.25
C GLU A 33 -12.52 22.76 -1.58
N LEU A 34 -12.19 22.78 -2.86
CA LEU A 34 -10.83 22.93 -3.35
C LEU A 34 -10.69 24.29 -4.01
N PRO A 35 -10.06 25.27 -3.32
CA PRO A 35 -10.05 26.66 -3.75
C PRO A 35 -8.98 26.98 -4.81
N ALA A 36 -7.97 26.15 -4.94
CA ALA A 36 -6.81 26.45 -5.78
C ALA A 36 -6.76 25.60 -7.03
N GLN A 37 -6.40 26.24 -8.16
CA GLN A 37 -5.99 25.54 -9.38
C GLN A 37 -4.52 25.15 -9.30
N GLY A 38 -4.20 23.98 -9.85
CA GLY A 38 -2.82 23.49 -9.89
C GLY A 38 -2.34 22.86 -8.57
N GLU A 39 -3.21 22.62 -7.59
CA GLU A 39 -2.87 21.86 -6.37
C GLU A 39 -2.81 20.35 -6.64
N LEU A 40 -1.91 19.70 -5.92
CA LEU A 40 -1.94 18.26 -5.70
C LEU A 40 -2.60 17.98 -4.36
N VAL A 41 -3.72 17.29 -4.41
CA VAL A 41 -4.52 16.90 -3.24
C VAL A 41 -4.43 15.40 -3.04
N ALA A 42 -3.90 14.96 -1.91
CA ALA A 42 -3.85 13.55 -1.55
C ALA A 42 -5.04 13.17 -0.66
N VAL A 43 -5.74 12.10 -1.02
CA VAL A 43 -6.80 11.50 -0.21
C VAL A 43 -6.25 10.25 0.46
N VAL A 44 -6.13 10.27 1.78
CA VAL A 44 -5.59 9.18 2.59
C VAL A 44 -6.65 8.66 3.57
N GLY A 45 -6.44 7.47 4.09
CA GLY A 45 -7.31 6.84 5.07
C GLY A 45 -7.26 5.32 4.95
N PRO A 46 -7.79 4.58 5.94
CA PRO A 46 -7.77 3.13 5.96
C PRO A 46 -8.55 2.52 4.78
N ASP A 47 -8.38 1.21 4.59
CA ASP A 47 -9.18 0.47 3.62
C ASP A 47 -10.66 0.51 4.03
N GLY A 48 -11.53 0.66 3.04
CA GLY A 48 -12.96 0.86 3.29
C GLY A 48 -13.38 2.26 3.75
N ALA A 49 -12.45 3.23 3.87
CA ALA A 49 -12.78 4.61 4.27
C ALA A 49 -13.66 5.37 3.26
N GLY A 50 -13.85 4.84 2.05
CA GLY A 50 -14.65 5.48 0.98
C GLY A 50 -13.82 6.24 -0.06
N LYS A 51 -12.49 6.11 -0.07
CA LYS A 51 -11.58 6.83 -1.01
C LYS A 51 -11.98 6.63 -2.48
N THR A 52 -12.00 5.38 -2.96
CA THR A 52 -12.40 5.05 -4.34
C THR A 52 -13.81 5.51 -4.67
N THR A 53 -14.76 5.39 -3.73
CA THR A 53 -16.14 5.85 -3.92
C THR A 53 -16.18 7.36 -4.10
N LEU A 54 -15.49 8.11 -3.25
CA LEU A 54 -15.38 9.57 -3.38
C LEU A 54 -14.78 9.96 -4.74
N LEU A 55 -13.67 9.33 -5.14
CA LEU A 55 -13.02 9.64 -6.42
C LEU A 55 -13.92 9.35 -7.63
N ARG A 56 -14.68 8.26 -7.60
CA ARG A 56 -15.65 7.93 -8.67
C ARG A 56 -16.84 8.90 -8.71
N LEU A 57 -17.31 9.37 -7.57
CA LEU A 57 -18.33 10.42 -7.48
C LEU A 57 -17.80 11.74 -8.07
N LEU A 58 -16.58 12.15 -7.69
CA LEU A 58 -15.94 13.35 -8.22
C LEU A 58 -15.67 13.26 -9.73
N ALA A 59 -15.43 12.05 -10.25
CA ALA A 59 -15.26 11.81 -11.67
C ALA A 59 -16.56 11.75 -12.47
N GLY A 60 -17.72 11.81 -11.79
CA GLY A 60 -19.03 11.65 -12.46
C GLY A 60 -19.32 10.23 -12.98
N ILE A 61 -18.51 9.23 -12.55
CA ILE A 61 -18.69 7.80 -12.92
C ILE A 61 -19.80 7.15 -12.08
N LEU A 62 -19.97 7.69 -10.86
CA LEU A 62 -20.96 7.21 -9.91
C LEU A 62 -21.87 8.36 -9.52
N SER A 63 -23.19 8.16 -9.56
CA SER A 63 -24.16 9.16 -9.11
C SER A 63 -24.31 9.12 -7.58
N PRO A 64 -24.36 10.28 -6.91
CA PRO A 64 -24.65 10.35 -5.49
C PRO A 64 -26.10 9.97 -5.19
N ASP A 65 -26.36 9.50 -3.96
CA ASP A 65 -27.71 9.27 -3.47
C ASP A 65 -28.32 10.57 -2.91
N ALA A 66 -27.46 11.48 -2.41
CA ALA A 66 -27.83 12.83 -1.98
C ALA A 66 -26.63 13.78 -2.07
N GLY A 67 -26.89 15.07 -2.02
CA GLY A 67 -25.88 16.11 -2.13
C GLY A 67 -25.59 16.53 -3.56
N SER A 68 -24.54 17.34 -3.74
CA SER A 68 -24.18 17.86 -5.07
C SER A 68 -22.68 18.01 -5.25
N ILE A 69 -22.25 17.93 -6.51
CA ILE A 69 -20.88 18.16 -6.96
C ILE A 69 -20.91 19.24 -8.04
N SER A 70 -20.09 20.27 -7.88
CA SER A 70 -19.87 21.30 -8.90
C SER A 70 -18.39 21.43 -9.18
N LEU A 71 -18.01 21.32 -10.44
CA LEU A 71 -16.64 21.46 -10.93
C LEU A 71 -16.60 22.61 -11.94
N PHE A 72 -15.95 23.73 -11.60
CA PHE A 72 -15.94 24.97 -12.41
C PHE A 72 -17.35 25.43 -12.82
N GLY A 73 -18.35 25.21 -11.94
CA GLY A 73 -19.75 25.50 -12.21
C GLY A 73 -20.51 24.44 -13.01
N LEU A 74 -19.83 23.39 -13.48
CA LEU A 74 -20.44 22.25 -14.17
C LEU A 74 -20.90 21.19 -13.15
N THR A 75 -22.03 20.53 -13.45
CA THR A 75 -22.52 19.39 -12.63
C THR A 75 -22.53 18.12 -13.47
N PRO A 76 -22.26 16.92 -12.88
CA PRO A 76 -22.25 15.66 -13.64
C PRO A 76 -23.58 15.35 -14.32
N ASP A 77 -24.70 15.73 -13.69
CA ASP A 77 -26.05 15.31 -14.12
C ASP A 77 -26.60 16.13 -15.28
N THR A 78 -26.32 17.44 -15.31
CA THR A 78 -26.93 18.36 -16.30
C THR A 78 -26.02 18.66 -17.48
N GLU A 79 -24.71 18.51 -17.34
CA GLU A 79 -23.72 18.84 -18.34
C GLU A 79 -22.68 17.73 -18.50
N SER A 80 -23.15 16.48 -18.56
CA SER A 80 -22.30 15.28 -18.46
C SER A 80 -21.16 15.25 -19.51
N GLU A 81 -21.41 15.68 -20.73
CA GLU A 81 -20.37 15.72 -21.79
C GLU A 81 -19.28 16.75 -21.46
N ARG A 82 -19.64 17.99 -21.16
CA ARG A 82 -18.71 19.07 -20.80
C ARG A 82 -17.96 18.73 -19.51
N PHE A 83 -18.66 18.13 -18.53
CA PHE A 83 -18.08 17.66 -17.28
C PHE A 83 -17.03 16.59 -17.56
N THR A 84 -17.35 15.57 -18.37
CA THR A 84 -16.46 14.46 -18.73
C THR A 84 -15.21 14.94 -19.47
N HIS A 85 -15.33 15.95 -20.32
CA HIS A 85 -14.16 16.57 -20.97
C HIS A 85 -13.27 17.34 -19.99
N THR A 86 -13.83 17.87 -18.91
CA THR A 86 -13.09 18.63 -17.89
C THR A 86 -12.32 17.73 -16.92
N VAL A 87 -12.73 16.45 -16.78
CA VAL A 87 -12.17 15.49 -15.81
C VAL A 87 -11.35 14.41 -16.53
N GLY A 88 -10.13 14.18 -16.06
CA GLY A 88 -9.35 12.96 -16.33
C GLY A 88 -9.51 11.98 -15.18
N PHE A 89 -9.75 10.72 -15.45
CA PHE A 89 -9.85 9.69 -14.42
C PHE A 89 -8.96 8.48 -14.75
N MET A 90 -8.17 8.08 -13.78
CA MET A 90 -7.38 6.86 -13.81
C MET A 90 -7.80 5.95 -12.66
N PRO A 91 -8.46 4.83 -12.93
CA PRO A 91 -8.87 3.87 -11.90
C PRO A 91 -7.68 3.08 -11.35
N GLN A 92 -7.85 2.49 -10.18
CA GLN A 92 -6.85 1.62 -9.53
C GLN A 92 -6.39 0.46 -10.43
N LYS A 93 -7.30 -0.19 -11.13
CA LYS A 93 -6.97 -1.05 -12.27
C LYS A 93 -6.99 -0.17 -13.52
N THR A 94 -5.88 0.02 -14.16
CA THR A 94 -5.64 1.03 -15.21
C THR A 94 -6.66 1.08 -16.35
N GLY A 95 -7.59 0.12 -16.44
CA GLY A 95 -8.61 0.07 -17.48
C GLY A 95 -8.09 -0.14 -18.90
N LEU A 96 -6.80 -0.47 -19.04
CA LEU A 96 -6.17 -0.72 -20.33
C LEU A 96 -6.64 -2.06 -20.91
N TYR A 97 -6.82 -2.09 -22.21
CA TYR A 97 -7.08 -3.32 -22.97
C TYR A 97 -5.75 -4.03 -23.21
N GLU A 98 -5.55 -5.15 -22.55
CA GLU A 98 -4.26 -5.89 -22.56
C GLU A 98 -3.93 -6.47 -23.93
N GLU A 99 -4.93 -6.73 -24.76
CA GLU A 99 -4.84 -7.26 -26.12
C GLU A 99 -4.48 -6.19 -27.14
N LEU A 100 -4.64 -4.90 -26.81
CA LEU A 100 -4.27 -3.78 -27.65
C LEU A 100 -2.83 -3.34 -27.36
N THR A 101 -2.19 -2.81 -28.39
CA THR A 101 -0.89 -2.16 -28.28
C THR A 101 -0.99 -0.85 -27.48
N VAL A 102 0.15 -0.28 -27.11
CA VAL A 102 0.23 1.05 -26.49
C VAL A 102 -0.46 2.10 -27.36
N PHE A 103 -0.17 2.13 -28.68
CA PHE A 103 -0.77 3.06 -29.62
C PHE A 103 -2.28 2.87 -29.77
N GLU A 104 -2.75 1.62 -29.85
CA GLU A 104 -4.19 1.32 -29.99
C GLU A 104 -4.98 1.69 -28.74
N ASN A 105 -4.43 1.43 -27.53
CA ASN A 105 -5.05 1.89 -26.27
C ASN A 105 -5.16 3.42 -26.28
N PHE A 106 -4.07 4.12 -26.57
CA PHE A 106 -4.04 5.58 -26.62
C PHE A 106 -5.04 6.13 -27.64
N SER A 107 -5.10 5.53 -28.83
CA SER A 107 -6.01 5.92 -29.91
C SER A 107 -7.47 5.69 -29.54
N LEU A 108 -7.77 4.59 -28.87
CA LEU A 108 -9.12 4.28 -28.37
C LEU A 108 -9.59 5.34 -27.37
N PHE A 109 -8.78 5.60 -26.34
CA PHE A 109 -9.11 6.61 -25.31
C PHE A 109 -9.22 8.02 -25.90
N GLY A 110 -8.36 8.38 -26.87
CA GLY A 110 -8.46 9.67 -27.54
C GLY A 110 -9.73 9.83 -28.35
N ARG A 111 -10.15 8.81 -29.09
CA ARG A 111 -11.42 8.81 -29.83
C ARG A 111 -12.63 8.88 -28.89
N LEU A 112 -12.62 8.16 -27.78
CA LEU A 112 -13.67 8.24 -26.77
C LEU A 112 -13.78 9.63 -26.15
N ARG A 113 -12.70 10.42 -26.18
CA ARG A 113 -12.69 11.83 -25.77
C ARG A 113 -12.94 12.81 -26.93
N GLY A 114 -13.31 12.34 -28.11
CA GLY A 114 -13.66 13.18 -29.26
C GLY A 114 -12.47 13.86 -29.92
N LEU A 115 -11.21 13.45 -29.66
CA LEU A 115 -10.03 14.03 -30.30
C LEU A 115 -10.00 13.70 -31.79
N ALA A 116 -9.73 14.71 -32.63
CA ALA A 116 -9.52 14.51 -34.06
C ALA A 116 -8.19 13.76 -34.32
N ALA A 117 -8.07 13.08 -35.46
CA ALA A 117 -6.91 12.22 -35.74
C ALA A 117 -5.57 12.98 -35.72
N HIS A 118 -5.54 14.23 -36.17
CA HIS A 118 -4.33 15.05 -36.17
C HIS A 118 -3.92 15.51 -34.78
N GLU A 119 -4.89 15.83 -33.91
CA GLU A 119 -4.67 16.17 -32.50
C GLU A 119 -4.16 14.93 -31.72
N LEU A 120 -4.75 13.78 -32.00
CA LEU A 120 -4.35 12.51 -31.40
C LEU A 120 -2.88 12.20 -31.70
N GLN A 121 -2.42 12.38 -32.96
CA GLN A 121 -1.04 12.11 -33.33
C GLN A 121 -0.06 13.02 -32.58
N SER A 122 -0.36 14.33 -32.50
CA SER A 122 0.47 15.28 -31.76
C SER A 122 0.55 14.97 -30.29
N LYS A 123 -0.61 14.71 -29.65
CA LYS A 123 -0.68 14.33 -28.23
C LYS A 123 0.00 13.00 -27.93
N PHE A 124 -0.09 12.05 -28.86
CA PHE A 124 0.58 10.76 -28.71
C PHE A 124 2.09 10.94 -28.56
N GLN A 125 2.73 11.66 -29.47
CA GLN A 125 4.18 11.88 -29.41
C GLN A 125 4.60 12.61 -28.14
N GLU A 126 3.85 13.63 -27.74
CA GLU A 126 4.10 14.39 -26.52
C GLU A 126 4.03 13.51 -25.27
N LEU A 127 2.91 12.79 -25.09
CA LEU A 127 2.66 11.98 -23.90
C LEU A 127 3.51 10.72 -23.85
N MET A 128 3.88 10.13 -24.99
CA MET A 128 4.85 9.04 -25.08
C MET A 128 6.24 9.48 -24.61
N THR A 129 6.68 10.66 -25.03
CA THR A 129 7.96 11.22 -24.58
C THR A 129 7.92 11.51 -23.08
N LEU A 130 6.88 12.16 -22.60
CA LEU A 130 6.70 12.51 -21.19
C LEU A 130 6.65 11.27 -20.29
N SER A 131 5.95 10.21 -20.73
CA SER A 131 5.82 8.95 -19.98
C SER A 131 7.02 8.02 -20.11
N GLY A 132 7.99 8.32 -20.99
CA GLY A 132 9.14 7.45 -21.26
C GLY A 132 8.74 6.12 -21.90
N LEU A 133 7.68 6.13 -22.73
CA LEU A 133 7.17 4.95 -23.43
C LEU A 133 7.55 4.93 -24.91
N VAL A 134 8.39 5.86 -25.37
CA VAL A 134 8.94 5.88 -26.74
C VAL A 134 9.65 4.56 -27.04
N GLY A 135 9.36 3.96 -28.20
CA GLY A 135 9.88 2.66 -28.63
C GLY A 135 9.03 1.46 -28.19
N PHE A 136 7.92 1.71 -27.46
CA PHE A 136 6.99 0.66 -27.03
C PHE A 136 5.63 0.76 -27.72
N GLU A 137 5.46 1.59 -28.72
CA GLU A 137 4.20 1.94 -29.39
C GLU A 137 3.43 0.71 -29.86
N ASN A 138 4.14 -0.25 -30.45
CA ASN A 138 3.58 -1.49 -31.03
C ASN A 138 3.56 -2.65 -30.05
N ARG A 139 3.95 -2.44 -28.77
CA ARG A 139 3.95 -3.48 -27.77
C ARG A 139 2.55 -3.63 -27.15
N LEU A 140 2.07 -4.85 -27.02
CA LEU A 140 0.80 -5.13 -26.33
C LEU A 140 0.85 -4.62 -24.89
N ALA A 141 -0.21 -3.96 -24.44
CA ALA A 141 -0.30 -3.44 -23.07
C ALA A 141 -0.18 -4.55 -22.02
N GLY A 142 -0.68 -5.76 -22.31
CA GLY A 142 -0.51 -6.93 -21.45
C GLY A 142 0.93 -7.35 -21.20
N LYS A 143 1.86 -6.99 -22.12
CA LYS A 143 3.29 -7.30 -22.02
C LYS A 143 4.14 -6.17 -21.39
N LEU A 144 3.51 -5.08 -20.94
CA LEU A 144 4.17 -4.01 -20.22
C LEU A 144 4.40 -4.39 -18.75
N SER A 145 5.43 -3.81 -18.13
CA SER A 145 5.60 -3.89 -16.68
C SER A 145 4.48 -3.11 -15.96
N GLY A 146 4.25 -3.38 -14.66
CA GLY A 146 3.25 -2.65 -13.86
C GLY A 146 3.45 -1.13 -13.93
N GLY A 147 4.68 -0.64 -13.74
CA GLY A 147 4.99 0.78 -13.84
C GLY A 147 4.74 1.36 -15.24
N MET A 148 5.03 0.61 -16.32
CA MET A 148 4.72 1.05 -17.69
C MET A 148 3.20 1.08 -17.95
N LYS A 149 2.44 0.11 -17.43
CA LYS A 149 0.97 0.15 -17.50
C LYS A 149 0.41 1.38 -16.80
N GLN A 150 0.93 1.73 -15.61
CA GLN A 150 0.53 2.94 -14.89
C GLN A 150 0.85 4.21 -15.69
N LYS A 151 2.03 4.29 -16.28
CA LYS A 151 2.41 5.43 -17.15
C LYS A 151 1.51 5.55 -18.38
N LEU A 152 1.15 4.44 -19.04
CA LEU A 152 0.21 4.45 -20.14
C LEU A 152 -1.20 4.85 -19.69
N GLY A 153 -1.68 4.32 -18.56
CA GLY A 153 -2.96 4.71 -17.97
C GLY A 153 -3.03 6.20 -17.66
N LEU A 154 -1.95 6.74 -17.07
CA LEU A 154 -1.83 8.17 -16.82
C LEU A 154 -1.83 8.99 -18.13
N ALA A 155 -1.08 8.56 -19.15
CA ALA A 155 -1.08 9.21 -20.45
C ALA A 155 -2.48 9.22 -21.09
N CYS A 156 -3.23 8.12 -21.01
CA CYS A 156 -4.62 8.04 -21.47
C CYS A 156 -5.55 8.96 -20.67
N ALA A 157 -5.37 9.11 -19.36
CA ALA A 157 -6.17 9.99 -18.53
C ALA A 157 -5.89 11.48 -18.80
N LEU A 158 -4.68 11.82 -19.28
CA LEU A 158 -4.27 13.17 -19.65
C LEU A 158 -4.73 13.61 -21.04
N LEU A 159 -5.25 12.69 -21.85
CA LEU A 159 -5.84 13.03 -23.15
C LEU A 159 -7.00 14.03 -22.97
N GLY A 160 -7.06 15.02 -23.82
CA GLY A 160 -8.07 16.07 -23.73
C GLY A 160 -7.76 17.19 -22.72
N GLU A 161 -6.57 17.21 -22.13
CA GLU A 161 -6.09 18.28 -21.24
C GLU A 161 -7.07 18.60 -20.09
N PRO A 162 -7.37 17.65 -19.21
CA PRO A 162 -8.35 17.86 -18.16
C PRO A 162 -7.94 18.98 -17.21
N LYS A 163 -8.90 19.73 -16.68
CA LYS A 163 -8.68 20.72 -15.61
C LYS A 163 -8.56 20.06 -14.24
N LEU A 164 -9.23 18.91 -14.05
CA LEU A 164 -9.14 18.06 -12.87
C LEU A 164 -8.71 16.65 -13.26
N LEU A 165 -7.60 16.19 -12.73
CA LEU A 165 -7.13 14.81 -12.88
C LEU A 165 -7.37 14.04 -11.58
N ILE A 166 -8.11 12.95 -11.67
CA ILE A 166 -8.42 12.08 -10.53
C ILE A 166 -7.70 10.76 -10.71
N LEU A 167 -6.93 10.35 -9.71
CA LEU A 167 -6.10 9.16 -9.73
C LEU A 167 -6.43 8.28 -8.53
N ASP A 168 -6.86 7.05 -8.79
CA ASP A 168 -7.16 6.10 -7.73
C ASP A 168 -6.00 5.13 -7.53
N GLU A 169 -5.20 5.35 -6.48
CA GLU A 169 -4.01 4.59 -6.12
C GLU A 169 -3.02 4.35 -7.29
N PRO A 170 -2.56 5.41 -7.99
CA PRO A 170 -1.80 5.28 -9.22
C PRO A 170 -0.43 4.63 -9.05
N THR A 171 0.06 4.50 -7.83
CA THR A 171 1.41 4.03 -7.49
C THR A 171 1.43 2.65 -6.83
N VAL A 172 0.27 2.04 -6.56
CA VAL A 172 0.18 0.72 -5.95
C VAL A 172 0.75 -0.35 -6.89
N GLY A 173 1.64 -1.19 -6.35
CA GLY A 173 2.32 -2.24 -7.11
C GLY A 173 3.43 -1.75 -8.05
N VAL A 174 3.79 -0.47 -7.95
CA VAL A 174 4.86 0.15 -8.74
C VAL A 174 6.14 0.25 -7.91
N ASP A 175 7.28 -0.02 -8.53
CA ASP A 175 8.58 0.11 -7.87
C ASP A 175 8.93 1.58 -7.56
N PRO A 176 9.83 1.84 -6.57
CA PRO A 176 10.13 3.20 -6.12
C PRO A 176 10.66 4.14 -7.22
N LEU A 177 11.39 3.61 -8.22
CA LEU A 177 11.89 4.42 -9.33
C LEU A 177 10.75 4.88 -10.23
N SER A 178 9.90 3.95 -10.65
CA SER A 178 8.71 4.23 -11.47
C SER A 178 7.73 5.16 -10.73
N ARG A 179 7.59 5.07 -9.38
CA ARG A 179 6.80 6.03 -8.60
C ARG A 179 7.34 7.46 -8.69
N ARG A 180 8.66 7.64 -8.59
CA ARG A 180 9.30 8.97 -8.77
C ARG A 180 9.08 9.52 -10.16
N GLU A 181 9.13 8.67 -11.19
CA GLU A 181 8.87 9.08 -12.57
C GLU A 181 7.42 9.52 -12.78
N LEU A 182 6.43 8.74 -12.28
CA LEU A 182 5.02 9.12 -12.29
C LEU A 182 4.81 10.48 -11.62
N ARG A 183 5.44 10.70 -10.46
CA ARG A 183 5.35 11.98 -9.75
C ARG A 183 5.91 13.13 -10.60
N ARG A 184 7.07 12.96 -11.25
CA ARG A 184 7.65 13.98 -12.15
C ARG A 184 6.71 14.32 -13.30
N ILE A 185 6.04 13.33 -13.90
CA ILE A 185 5.05 13.55 -14.97
C ILE A 185 3.90 14.40 -14.43
N LEU A 186 3.34 14.07 -13.28
CA LEU A 186 2.26 14.82 -12.64
C LEU A 186 2.66 16.26 -12.35
N ASP A 187 3.83 16.48 -11.75
CA ASP A 187 4.33 17.82 -11.43
C ASP A 187 4.57 18.66 -12.68
N ALA A 188 5.15 18.08 -13.75
CA ALA A 188 5.36 18.76 -15.00
C ALA A 188 4.04 19.21 -15.66
N MET A 189 3.05 18.32 -15.71
CA MET A 189 1.73 18.63 -16.28
C MET A 189 0.97 19.65 -15.43
N ARG A 190 1.01 19.52 -14.12
CA ARG A 190 0.39 20.47 -13.19
C ARG A 190 0.94 21.89 -13.36
N LEU A 191 2.25 22.03 -13.43
CA LEU A 191 2.90 23.32 -13.62
C LEU A 191 2.56 23.95 -14.98
N ARG A 192 2.47 23.13 -16.04
CA ARG A 192 2.19 23.60 -17.40
C ARG A 192 0.74 24.04 -17.61
N SER A 193 -0.21 23.25 -17.13
CA SER A 193 -1.64 23.45 -17.44
C SER A 193 -2.46 24.00 -16.27
N ARG A 194 -1.85 24.25 -15.11
CA ARG A 194 -2.55 24.58 -13.85
C ARG A 194 -3.64 23.56 -13.48
N MET A 195 -3.46 22.31 -13.92
CA MET A 195 -4.38 21.22 -13.65
C MET A 195 -4.35 20.87 -12.16
N THR A 196 -5.51 20.77 -11.54
CA THR A 196 -5.64 20.23 -10.19
C THR A 196 -5.60 18.71 -10.24
N VAL A 197 -4.85 18.09 -9.33
CA VAL A 197 -4.76 16.63 -9.22
C VAL A 197 -5.31 16.21 -7.88
N VAL A 198 -6.27 15.27 -7.88
CA VAL A 198 -6.78 14.59 -6.68
C VAL A 198 -6.39 13.12 -6.77
N MET A 199 -5.58 12.65 -5.87
CA MET A 199 -5.12 11.26 -5.88
C MET A 199 -5.38 10.57 -4.54
N SER A 200 -5.91 9.35 -4.58
CA SER A 200 -5.84 8.46 -3.42
C SER A 200 -4.47 7.82 -3.35
N THR A 201 -3.96 7.61 -2.16
CA THR A 201 -2.73 6.85 -1.94
C THR A 201 -2.75 6.14 -0.59
N ALA A 202 -2.23 4.91 -0.56
CA ALA A 202 -1.91 4.21 0.67
C ALA A 202 -0.52 4.60 1.23
N TYR A 203 0.30 5.29 0.42
CA TYR A 203 1.66 5.69 0.78
C TYR A 203 1.65 7.10 1.39
N LEU A 204 1.85 7.18 2.70
CA LEU A 204 1.81 8.45 3.42
C LEU A 204 2.98 9.37 3.07
N ASP A 205 4.12 8.84 2.68
CA ASP A 205 5.27 9.58 2.16
C ASP A 205 4.92 10.35 0.87
N GLU A 206 4.06 9.79 0.01
CA GLU A 206 3.53 10.51 -1.15
C GLU A 206 2.58 11.63 -0.74
N ALA A 207 1.69 11.37 0.22
CA ALA A 207 0.75 12.36 0.72
C ALA A 207 1.45 13.52 1.43
N GLU A 208 2.56 13.29 2.13
CA GLU A 208 3.36 14.34 2.78
C GLU A 208 3.94 15.35 1.80
N THR A 209 4.10 14.96 0.54
CA THR A 209 4.58 15.84 -0.54
C THR A 209 3.47 16.55 -1.30
N ALA A 210 2.20 16.31 -0.97
CA ALA A 210 1.06 17.00 -1.56
C ALA A 210 0.89 18.42 -1.00
N ASP A 211 0.23 19.30 -1.77
CA ASP A 211 -0.09 20.65 -1.31
C ASP A 211 -1.17 20.63 -0.22
N ARG A 212 -2.07 19.64 -0.31
CA ARG A 212 -3.18 19.40 0.63
C ARG A 212 -3.42 17.93 0.84
N VAL A 213 -3.76 17.55 2.05
CA VAL A 213 -4.19 16.20 2.41
C VAL A 213 -5.62 16.23 2.91
N ILE A 214 -6.41 15.25 2.51
CA ILE A 214 -7.74 14.93 3.01
C ILE A 214 -7.64 13.56 3.67
N VAL A 215 -7.85 13.53 4.98
CA VAL A 215 -7.93 12.28 5.75
C VAL A 215 -9.39 11.83 5.76
N LEU A 216 -9.65 10.69 5.11
CA LEU A 216 -10.98 10.11 5.02
C LEU A 216 -11.15 8.98 6.02
N SER A 217 -12.27 8.95 6.72
CA SER A 217 -12.62 7.92 7.66
C SER A 217 -14.11 7.65 7.67
N ARG A 218 -14.49 6.37 7.54
CA ARG A 218 -15.89 5.94 7.59
C ARG A 218 -16.81 6.83 6.74
N GLY A 219 -16.37 7.17 5.53
CA GLY A 219 -17.11 8.02 4.59
C GLY A 219 -17.09 9.51 4.89
N ARG A 220 -16.42 9.97 5.93
CA ARG A 220 -16.36 11.40 6.35
C ARG A 220 -14.94 11.93 6.28
N ILE A 221 -14.80 13.26 6.13
CA ILE A 221 -13.51 13.94 6.27
C ILE A 221 -13.20 14.09 7.76
N ALA A 222 -12.17 13.37 8.22
CA ALA A 222 -11.68 13.47 9.60
C ALA A 222 -10.75 14.68 9.79
N ALA A 223 -9.92 14.99 8.78
CA ALA A 223 -9.06 16.16 8.78
C ALA A 223 -8.75 16.58 7.33
N GLN A 224 -8.48 17.86 7.11
CA GLN A 224 -7.99 18.35 5.83
C GLN A 224 -7.10 19.58 6.00
N GLY A 225 -6.07 19.70 5.19
CA GLY A 225 -5.16 20.84 5.24
C GLY A 225 -3.79 20.54 4.64
N LYS A 226 -2.85 21.45 4.82
CA LYS A 226 -1.44 21.23 4.46
C LYS A 226 -0.85 20.16 5.38
N PRO A 227 -0.06 19.19 4.87
CA PRO A 227 0.49 18.10 5.69
C PRO A 227 1.16 18.58 6.97
N ARG A 228 2.04 19.56 6.87
CA ARG A 228 2.75 20.13 8.02
C ARG A 228 1.81 20.78 9.07
N ALA A 229 0.75 21.44 8.61
CA ALA A 229 -0.22 22.08 9.51
C ALA A 229 -1.06 21.03 10.25
N LEU A 230 -1.41 19.92 9.58
CA LEU A 230 -2.13 18.80 10.19
C LEU A 230 -1.30 18.10 11.26
N CYS A 231 0.01 17.97 11.04
CA CYS A 231 0.92 17.31 11.98
C CYS A 231 1.38 18.25 13.14
N ALA A 232 1.28 19.56 12.98
CA ALA A 232 1.77 20.54 13.97
C ALA A 232 1.29 20.31 15.42
N PRO A 233 0.03 19.91 15.69
CA PRO A 233 -0.43 19.61 17.05
C PRO A 233 0.32 18.46 17.73
N LEU A 234 0.98 17.59 16.98
CA LEU A 234 1.74 16.45 17.50
C LEU A 234 3.20 16.82 17.84
N THR A 235 3.60 18.05 17.59
CA THR A 235 4.95 18.52 17.94
C THR A 235 5.19 18.37 19.45
N GLY A 236 6.31 17.73 19.82
CA GLY A 236 6.62 17.41 21.22
C GLY A 236 5.99 16.11 21.75
N ARG A 237 5.30 15.37 20.88
CA ARG A 237 4.72 14.06 21.20
C ARG A 237 5.37 12.91 20.43
N THR A 238 6.20 13.22 19.45
CA THR A 238 6.83 12.21 18.55
C THR A 238 8.30 12.04 18.87
N PHE A 239 8.72 10.79 19.07
CA PHE A 239 10.05 10.42 19.49
C PHE A 239 10.58 9.25 18.67
N ARG A 240 11.91 9.09 18.71
CA ARG A 240 12.62 7.93 18.19
C ARG A 240 13.45 7.32 19.29
N ALA A 241 13.20 6.06 19.59
CA ALA A 241 13.97 5.27 20.54
C ALA A 241 15.00 4.40 19.80
N GLU A 242 16.18 4.27 20.37
CA GLU A 242 17.26 3.41 19.89
C GLU A 242 17.86 2.68 21.08
N ALA A 243 17.96 1.35 21.03
CA ALA A 243 18.65 0.57 22.06
C ALA A 243 20.14 0.89 22.04
N LEU A 244 20.77 1.03 23.21
CA LEU A 244 22.22 1.28 23.30
C LEU A 244 23.04 0.09 22.77
N GLU A 245 22.50 -1.12 22.93
CA GLU A 245 23.07 -2.36 22.40
C GLU A 245 22.16 -2.93 21.32
N ALA A 246 22.70 -3.19 20.13
CA ALA A 246 21.92 -3.62 18.95
C ALA A 246 21.14 -4.92 19.19
N GLU A 247 21.69 -5.85 19.97
CA GLU A 247 21.07 -7.13 20.37
C GLU A 247 19.75 -6.93 21.15
N HIS A 248 19.60 -5.81 21.84
CA HIS A 248 18.39 -5.48 22.61
C HIS A 248 17.30 -4.76 21.82
N SER A 249 17.52 -4.44 20.53
CA SER A 249 16.57 -3.67 19.71
C SER A 249 15.21 -4.37 19.57
N SER A 250 15.19 -5.69 19.40
CA SER A 250 13.95 -6.47 19.29
C SER A 250 13.19 -6.53 20.62
N THR A 251 13.90 -6.67 21.73
CA THR A 251 13.31 -6.67 23.08
C THR A 251 12.72 -5.30 23.40
N LEU A 252 13.45 -4.21 23.11
CA LEU A 252 12.97 -2.85 23.28
C LEU A 252 11.72 -2.59 22.45
N ALA A 253 11.72 -3.00 21.17
CA ALA A 253 10.58 -2.83 20.28
C ALA A 253 9.33 -3.54 20.83
N ARG A 254 9.45 -4.81 21.23
CA ARG A 254 8.33 -5.57 21.81
C ARG A 254 7.80 -4.89 23.08
N THR A 255 8.65 -4.51 24.01
CA THR A 255 8.21 -3.88 25.28
C THR A 255 7.51 -2.53 25.02
N LEU A 256 8.00 -1.72 24.08
CA LEU A 256 7.35 -0.45 23.74
C LEU A 256 6.02 -0.64 23.00
N MET A 257 5.90 -1.66 22.14
CA MET A 257 4.64 -2.01 21.49
C MET A 257 3.60 -2.54 22.52
N GLU A 258 4.01 -3.34 23.49
CA GLU A 258 3.16 -3.77 24.59
C GLU A 258 2.67 -2.57 25.44
N ALA A 259 3.54 -1.59 25.67
CA ALA A 259 3.19 -0.36 26.37
C ALA A 259 2.19 0.52 25.60
N ALA A 260 2.26 0.52 24.27
CA ALA A 260 1.31 1.20 23.42
C ALA A 260 -0.06 0.50 23.34
N ALA A 261 -0.10 -0.81 23.61
CA ALA A 261 -1.33 -1.61 23.61
C ALA A 261 -2.15 -1.48 24.92
N LEU A 262 -1.67 -0.72 25.91
CA LEU A 262 -2.41 -0.47 27.15
C LEU A 262 -3.70 0.31 26.90
N PRO A 263 -4.72 0.16 27.74
CA PRO A 263 -5.98 0.90 27.62
C PRO A 263 -5.76 2.41 27.59
N PRO A 264 -6.59 3.18 26.83
CA PRO A 264 -6.56 4.64 26.85
C PRO A 264 -6.64 5.18 28.27
N GLY A 265 -5.78 6.15 28.61
CA GLY A 265 -5.65 6.72 29.96
C GLY A 265 -4.62 6.07 30.86
N GLN A 266 -4.16 4.84 30.57
CA GLN A 266 -3.04 4.18 31.24
C GLN A 266 -1.77 4.21 30.36
N ALA A 267 -1.93 4.28 29.04
CA ALA A 267 -0.83 4.29 28.10
C ALA A 267 -0.07 5.64 28.13
N LEU A 268 1.24 5.60 28.23
CA LEU A 268 2.15 6.75 28.06
C LEU A 268 2.43 7.02 26.58
N ILE A 269 2.32 6.00 25.75
CA ILE A 269 2.52 6.03 24.30
C ILE A 269 1.26 5.47 23.62
N ILE A 270 0.86 6.11 22.52
CA ILE A 270 -0.31 5.72 21.70
C ILE A 270 0.11 4.69 20.67
N ASP A 271 1.31 4.87 20.10
CA ASP A 271 1.82 4.01 19.03
C ASP A 271 3.33 3.82 19.16
N ALA A 272 3.81 2.65 18.71
CA ALA A 272 5.21 2.26 18.70
C ALA A 272 5.50 1.44 17.44
N VAL A 273 6.22 2.03 16.48
CA VAL A 273 6.48 1.44 15.17
C VAL A 273 7.96 1.09 15.02
N PRO A 274 8.34 -0.20 14.93
CA PRO A 274 9.72 -0.59 14.66
C PRO A 274 10.18 -0.13 13.26
N ARG A 275 11.38 0.46 13.20
CA ARG A 275 12.03 0.93 11.97
C ARG A 275 13.48 0.43 11.93
N GLY A 276 13.66 -0.85 11.76
CA GLY A 276 14.96 -1.50 11.84
C GLY A 276 15.51 -1.43 13.26
N ARG A 277 16.65 -0.73 13.49
CA ARG A 277 17.23 -0.53 14.83
C ARG A 277 16.52 0.54 15.66
N PHE A 278 15.65 1.35 15.05
CA PHE A 278 14.91 2.41 15.69
C PHE A 278 13.46 2.00 15.94
N ILE A 279 12.84 2.64 16.92
CA ILE A 279 11.40 2.54 17.18
C ILE A 279 10.84 3.97 17.21
N ASP A 280 9.94 4.28 16.30
CA ASP A 280 9.21 5.54 16.27
C ASP A 280 8.04 5.47 17.25
N LEU A 281 7.90 6.48 18.11
CA LEU A 281 6.92 6.53 19.20
C LEU A 281 6.04 7.75 19.06
N LEU A 282 4.75 7.57 19.35
CA LEU A 282 3.80 8.65 19.57
C LEU A 282 3.38 8.65 21.04
N ALA A 283 3.74 9.70 21.78
CA ALA A 283 3.35 9.87 23.18
C ALA A 283 1.90 10.34 23.33
N ALA A 284 1.24 9.91 24.40
CA ALA A 284 -0.13 10.32 24.71
C ALA A 284 -0.26 11.82 25.03
N ALA A 285 0.79 12.42 25.57
CA ALA A 285 0.85 13.85 25.90
C ALA A 285 2.20 14.44 25.53
N GLN A 286 2.25 15.76 25.38
CA GLN A 286 3.53 16.47 25.23
C GLN A 286 4.44 16.20 26.41
N SER A 287 5.69 15.88 26.14
CA SER A 287 6.70 15.66 27.17
C SER A 287 8.10 15.88 26.59
N GLY A 288 9.08 16.19 27.47
CA GLY A 288 10.47 16.13 27.07
C GLY A 288 10.96 14.68 26.97
N ALA A 289 11.93 14.40 26.09
CA ALA A 289 12.49 13.07 25.90
C ALA A 289 12.96 12.40 27.19
N ASN A 290 13.67 13.16 28.05
CA ASN A 290 14.14 12.65 29.34
C ASN A 290 12.98 12.31 30.30
N ALA A 291 11.94 13.18 30.35
CA ALA A 291 10.77 12.94 31.21
C ALA A 291 9.99 11.71 30.74
N LEU A 292 9.77 11.55 29.43
CA LEU A 292 9.10 10.38 28.88
C LEU A 292 9.90 9.10 29.11
N SER A 293 11.24 9.14 28.88
CA SER A 293 12.12 7.99 29.14
C SER A 293 12.06 7.55 30.61
N LEU A 294 12.11 8.50 31.56
CA LEU A 294 12.00 8.19 32.98
C LEU A 294 10.64 7.56 33.33
N ARG A 295 9.53 8.14 32.82
CA ARG A 295 8.18 7.60 33.06
C ARG A 295 8.00 6.21 32.46
N LEU A 296 8.50 5.94 31.27
CA LEU A 296 8.48 4.60 30.65
C LEU A 296 9.23 3.59 31.51
N ARG A 297 10.42 3.93 32.03
CA ARG A 297 11.18 3.06 32.92
C ARG A 297 10.48 2.77 34.24
N GLN A 298 9.71 3.72 34.76
CA GLN A 298 8.94 3.56 36.02
C GLN A 298 7.64 2.77 35.83
N SER A 299 7.00 2.86 34.67
CA SER A 299 5.66 2.31 34.45
C SER A 299 5.70 0.88 33.91
N LEU A 300 6.79 0.45 33.28
CA LEU A 300 6.91 -0.87 32.70
C LEU A 300 7.47 -1.86 33.73
N HIS A 301 6.54 -2.58 34.40
CA HIS A 301 6.84 -3.54 35.45
C HIS A 301 7.20 -4.95 34.92
N SER A 302 7.11 -5.19 33.61
CA SER A 302 7.23 -6.51 32.98
C SER A 302 8.67 -7.00 32.77
N GLY A 303 9.68 -6.40 33.41
CA GLY A 303 11.08 -6.76 33.31
C GLY A 303 12.01 -5.56 33.11
N PRO A 304 13.33 -5.73 33.14
CA PRO A 304 14.27 -4.63 32.92
C PRO A 304 14.15 -4.13 31.47
N LEU A 305 13.63 -2.91 31.30
CA LEU A 305 13.65 -2.22 30.01
C LEU A 305 15.12 -2.03 29.59
N PRO A 306 15.52 -2.49 28.39
CA PRO A 306 16.88 -2.28 27.92
C PRO A 306 17.27 -0.80 27.97
N ALA A 307 18.54 -0.50 28.14
CA ALA A 307 19.02 0.87 28.07
C ALA A 307 18.83 1.41 26.64
N PHE A 308 18.19 2.55 26.51
CA PHE A 308 17.90 3.18 25.23
C PHE A 308 18.08 4.70 25.28
N HIS A 309 18.37 5.27 24.13
CA HIS A 309 18.34 6.69 23.85
C HIS A 309 16.99 7.08 23.27
N LEU A 310 16.43 8.22 23.69
CA LEU A 310 15.19 8.77 23.19
C LEU A 310 15.43 10.17 22.66
N ALA A 311 15.18 10.38 21.36
CA ALA A 311 15.29 11.68 20.70
C ALA A 311 13.92 12.12 20.16
N GLN A 312 13.63 13.42 20.24
CA GLN A 312 12.45 13.99 19.61
C GLN A 312 12.63 13.99 18.09
N ARG A 313 11.56 13.68 17.35
CA ARG A 313 11.51 13.76 15.88
C ARG A 313 10.35 14.62 15.39
N PRO A 314 10.38 15.12 14.14
CA PRO A 314 9.23 15.74 13.52
C PRO A 314 8.04 14.77 13.41
N PRO A 315 6.81 15.23 13.63
CA PRO A 315 5.61 14.41 13.42
C PRO A 315 5.33 14.19 11.94
N THR A 316 4.72 13.05 11.62
CA THR A 316 4.36 12.59 10.28
C THR A 316 2.85 12.39 10.17
N LEU A 317 2.35 12.19 8.94
CA LEU A 317 0.93 11.82 8.73
C LEU A 317 0.59 10.45 9.34
N GLU A 318 1.56 9.55 9.48
CA GLU A 318 1.37 8.27 10.15
C GLU A 318 1.04 8.48 11.64
N ASP A 319 1.77 9.37 12.30
CA ASP A 319 1.48 9.75 13.69
C ASP A 319 0.09 10.40 13.85
N LEU A 320 -0.32 11.21 12.87
CA LEU A 320 -1.65 11.81 12.87
C LEU A 320 -2.76 10.76 12.77
N LEU A 321 -2.58 9.77 11.89
CA LEU A 321 -3.54 8.68 11.76
C LEU A 321 -3.60 7.84 13.04
N ALA A 322 -2.45 7.52 13.64
CA ALA A 322 -2.38 6.80 14.91
C ALA A 322 -3.06 7.58 16.05
N ASP A 323 -2.85 8.90 16.14
CA ASP A 323 -3.50 9.78 17.14
C ASP A 323 -5.04 9.80 16.99
N GLN A 324 -5.53 9.67 15.75
CA GLN A 324 -6.97 9.57 15.45
C GLN A 324 -7.56 8.17 15.66
N GLY A 325 -6.78 7.24 16.19
CA GLY A 325 -7.20 5.87 16.45
C GLY A 325 -7.17 4.96 15.21
N TYR A 326 -6.45 5.36 14.15
CA TYR A 326 -6.13 4.48 13.03
C TYR A 326 -4.80 3.80 13.34
N PRO A 327 -4.75 2.47 13.47
CA PRO A 327 -3.48 1.79 13.65
C PRO A 327 -2.55 2.10 12.46
N SER A 328 -1.26 2.25 12.73
CA SER A 328 -0.22 2.31 11.70
C SER A 328 -0.43 1.17 10.69
N SER A 329 -0.08 1.37 9.43
CA SER A 329 -0.35 0.43 8.32
C SER A 329 0.07 -1.02 8.59
N ASP A 330 1.02 -1.22 9.51
CA ASP A 330 1.44 -2.56 9.96
C ASP A 330 0.52 -3.16 11.06
N ALA A 331 -0.35 -2.33 11.69
CA ALA A 331 -1.31 -2.75 12.73
C ALA A 331 -2.76 -2.85 12.21
N ALA A 332 -3.03 -2.53 10.95
CA ALA A 332 -4.38 -2.45 10.35
C ALA A 332 -5.12 -3.79 10.23
N SER A 333 -4.55 -4.91 10.67
CA SER A 333 -5.22 -6.20 10.75
C SER A 333 -5.95 -6.43 12.08
N GLY A 334 -6.82 -5.51 12.44
CA GLY A 334 -7.92 -5.67 13.42
C GLY A 334 -7.57 -5.48 14.88
N SER A 335 -8.48 -4.86 15.62
CA SER A 335 -8.52 -4.58 17.08
C SER A 335 -7.44 -5.28 17.91
N SER A 336 -6.28 -4.65 18.02
CA SER A 336 -5.01 -5.30 18.41
C SER A 336 -4.98 -5.80 19.86
N ALA A 337 -5.69 -5.14 20.76
CA ALA A 337 -5.61 -5.50 22.18
C ALA A 337 -6.34 -6.82 22.54
N SER A 338 -7.43 -7.18 21.86
CA SER A 338 -8.10 -8.48 22.09
C SER A 338 -7.45 -9.61 21.29
N LYS A 339 -6.84 -9.30 20.13
CA LYS A 339 -6.17 -10.30 19.28
C LYS A 339 -4.75 -10.61 19.75
N LEU A 340 -4.01 -9.65 20.31
CA LEU A 340 -2.73 -9.93 20.98
C LEU A 340 -2.92 -10.82 22.21
N LYS A 341 -4.02 -10.66 22.98
CA LYS A 341 -4.38 -11.63 24.03
C LYS A 341 -4.70 -13.02 23.50
N ASN A 342 -5.32 -13.09 22.30
CA ASN A 342 -5.57 -14.39 21.66
C ASN A 342 -4.32 -14.98 21.01
N LEU A 343 -3.38 -14.14 20.50
CA LEU A 343 -2.07 -14.62 20.03
C LEU A 343 -1.19 -15.10 21.17
N SER A 344 -1.18 -14.44 22.33
CA SER A 344 -0.46 -14.92 23.52
C SER A 344 -1.10 -16.18 24.13
N ALA A 345 -2.42 -16.36 23.99
CA ALA A 345 -3.09 -17.60 24.36
C ALA A 345 -2.83 -18.74 23.35
N ILE A 346 -2.62 -18.39 22.08
CA ILE A 346 -2.17 -19.32 21.02
C ILE A 346 -0.69 -19.67 21.24
N ASP A 347 0.17 -18.74 21.65
CA ASP A 347 1.57 -19.00 21.99
C ASP A 347 1.68 -19.99 23.17
N ALA A 348 0.85 -19.88 24.20
CA ALA A 348 0.86 -20.82 25.32
C ALA A 348 0.38 -22.24 24.97
N GLN A 349 -0.44 -22.38 23.92
CA GLN A 349 -0.86 -23.69 23.39
C GLN A 349 -0.03 -24.14 22.19
N SER A 350 0.63 -23.23 21.48
CA SER A 350 1.43 -23.51 20.29
C SER A 350 2.89 -23.80 20.58
N GLU A 351 3.38 -23.61 21.79
CA GLU A 351 4.71 -24.12 22.21
C GLU A 351 4.88 -25.63 21.95
N ASN A 352 3.78 -26.39 21.88
CA ASN A 352 3.79 -27.80 21.49
C ASN A 352 3.52 -28.06 20.00
N LEU A 353 2.98 -27.09 19.23
CA LEU A 353 2.70 -27.24 17.79
C LEU A 353 3.84 -26.72 16.92
N TYR A 354 4.64 -25.81 17.42
CA TYR A 354 5.85 -25.27 16.80
C TYR A 354 7.06 -25.55 17.68
N ALA A 355 7.32 -26.81 18.01
CA ALA A 355 8.62 -27.16 18.54
C ALA A 355 9.67 -26.77 17.48
N PRO A 356 10.53 -25.77 17.70
CA PRO A 356 11.51 -25.34 16.72
C PRO A 356 12.65 -26.34 16.55
N ALA A 357 12.51 -27.52 17.20
CA ALA A 357 13.50 -28.55 17.17
C ALA A 357 13.41 -29.40 15.90
N ALA A 358 14.45 -29.34 15.10
CA ALA A 358 14.86 -30.38 14.15
C ALA A 358 14.02 -30.56 12.88
N LEU A 359 13.44 -29.51 12.29
CA LEU A 359 12.86 -29.64 10.94
C LEU A 359 13.94 -29.94 9.87
N PHE A 360 15.18 -29.48 10.07
CA PHE A 360 16.34 -29.83 9.25
C PHE A 360 17.66 -29.43 9.94
N PRO A 361 18.76 -30.20 9.76
CA PRO A 361 20.08 -29.84 10.28
C PRO A 361 20.67 -28.69 9.46
N GLY A 362 21.35 -27.75 10.11
CA GLY A 362 22.10 -26.68 9.47
C GLY A 362 21.80 -25.28 10.00
N GLU A 363 22.74 -24.38 9.82
CA GLU A 363 22.66 -22.98 10.24
C GLU A 363 21.78 -22.15 9.29
N TYR A 364 21.73 -22.52 8.01
CA TYR A 364 21.05 -21.76 6.96
C TYR A 364 19.71 -22.39 6.57
N ALA A 365 18.68 -21.56 6.52
CA ALA A 365 17.37 -21.92 5.98
C ALA A 365 17.36 -21.96 4.45
N VAL A 366 18.16 -21.09 3.82
CA VAL A 366 18.35 -21.04 2.36
C VAL A 366 19.83 -20.84 2.05
N GLU A 367 20.31 -21.62 1.06
CA GLU A 367 21.63 -21.44 0.45
C GLU A 367 21.45 -21.45 -1.07
N ALA A 368 21.85 -20.35 -1.71
CA ALA A 368 21.87 -20.22 -3.17
C ALA A 368 23.31 -19.91 -3.62
N ILE A 369 23.87 -20.71 -4.50
CA ILE A 369 25.28 -20.59 -4.95
C ILE A 369 25.32 -20.57 -6.47
N GLY A 370 25.82 -19.49 -7.06
CA GLY A 370 25.99 -19.33 -8.51
C GLY A 370 24.68 -19.50 -9.29
N LEU A 371 23.57 -19.05 -8.69
CA LEU A 371 22.23 -19.28 -9.19
C LEU A 371 21.96 -18.48 -10.44
N SER A 372 21.62 -19.15 -11.54
CA SER A 372 21.19 -18.48 -12.76
C SER A 372 19.91 -19.07 -13.36
N ARG A 373 19.18 -18.24 -14.10
CA ARG A 373 18.04 -18.67 -14.90
C ARG A 373 17.98 -17.95 -16.24
N ARG A 374 17.95 -18.73 -17.31
CA ARG A 374 17.80 -18.26 -18.69
C ARG A 374 16.50 -18.76 -19.30
N PHE A 375 15.85 -17.92 -20.11
CA PHE A 375 14.68 -18.24 -20.93
C PHE A 375 15.04 -17.94 -22.39
N GLY A 376 15.44 -18.96 -23.15
CA GLY A 376 16.01 -18.76 -24.47
C GLY A 376 17.28 -17.88 -24.41
N SER A 377 17.29 -16.76 -25.12
CA SER A 377 18.38 -15.77 -25.11
C SER A 377 18.34 -14.81 -23.92
N PHE A 378 17.20 -14.73 -23.19
CA PHE A 378 17.02 -13.80 -22.07
C PHE A 378 17.53 -14.40 -20.76
N THR A 379 18.41 -13.70 -20.07
CA THR A 379 18.89 -14.06 -18.73
C THR A 379 18.09 -13.30 -17.69
N ALA A 380 17.23 -14.00 -16.95
CA ALA A 380 16.37 -13.42 -15.90
C ALA A 380 17.08 -13.31 -14.55
N VAL A 381 17.99 -14.23 -14.25
CA VAL A 381 18.85 -14.22 -13.06
C VAL A 381 20.24 -14.63 -13.48
N ALA A 382 21.24 -13.85 -13.12
CA ALA A 382 22.64 -14.08 -13.44
C ALA A 382 23.48 -14.18 -12.17
N ASP A 383 24.11 -15.34 -11.95
CA ASP A 383 25.12 -15.59 -10.93
C ASP A 383 24.83 -15.00 -9.54
N SER A 384 23.68 -15.37 -8.98
CA SER A 384 23.27 -14.91 -7.65
C SER A 384 23.72 -15.88 -6.56
N THR A 385 24.48 -15.39 -5.59
CA THR A 385 24.95 -16.15 -4.42
C THR A 385 24.55 -15.44 -3.14
N PHE A 386 23.81 -16.13 -2.26
CA PHE A 386 23.41 -15.63 -0.95
C PHE A 386 22.98 -16.75 -0.02
N GLN A 387 22.96 -16.45 1.28
CA GLN A 387 22.53 -17.37 2.33
C GLN A 387 21.55 -16.65 3.25
N VAL A 388 20.58 -17.37 3.79
CA VAL A 388 19.62 -16.87 4.79
C VAL A 388 19.70 -17.77 6.00
N ARG A 389 19.97 -17.18 7.16
CA ARG A 389 20.06 -17.93 8.42
C ARG A 389 18.68 -18.33 8.92
N ARG A 390 18.64 -19.32 9.77
CA ARG A 390 17.39 -19.71 10.45
C ARG A 390 16.94 -18.57 11.38
N GLY A 391 15.61 -18.26 11.34
CA GLY A 391 15.03 -17.16 12.11
C GLY A 391 15.30 -15.76 11.55
N GLU A 392 16.02 -15.65 10.43
CA GLU A 392 16.31 -14.38 9.77
C GLU A 392 15.17 -13.95 8.86
N ILE A 393 14.84 -12.65 8.87
CA ILE A 393 14.00 -12.00 7.86
C ILE A 393 14.93 -11.42 6.79
N PHE A 394 14.91 -12.02 5.61
CA PHE A 394 15.75 -11.62 4.49
C PHE A 394 14.96 -10.88 3.41
N GLY A 395 15.39 -9.67 3.07
CA GLY A 395 14.77 -8.84 2.04
C GLY A 395 15.51 -8.91 0.70
N LEU A 396 14.84 -9.37 -0.36
CA LEU A 396 15.35 -9.33 -1.73
C LEU A 396 14.82 -8.08 -2.45
N LEU A 397 15.66 -7.08 -2.63
CA LEU A 397 15.31 -5.78 -3.20
C LEU A 397 15.77 -5.66 -4.67
N GLY A 398 15.11 -4.78 -5.41
CA GLY A 398 15.49 -4.45 -6.78
C GLY A 398 14.30 -3.91 -7.59
N PRO A 399 14.55 -3.29 -8.76
CA PRO A 399 13.51 -2.77 -9.65
C PRO A 399 12.64 -3.90 -10.23
N ASN A 400 11.53 -3.52 -10.87
CA ASN A 400 10.71 -4.48 -11.61
C ASN A 400 11.52 -5.06 -12.78
N GLY A 401 11.41 -6.37 -12.99
CA GLY A 401 12.22 -7.08 -14.00
C GLY A 401 13.62 -7.54 -13.53
N ALA A 402 14.07 -7.18 -12.31
CA ALA A 402 15.38 -7.59 -11.77
C ALA A 402 15.50 -9.09 -11.42
N GLY A 403 14.51 -9.91 -11.74
CA GLY A 403 14.58 -11.36 -11.50
C GLY A 403 14.09 -11.81 -10.12
N LYS A 404 13.62 -10.92 -9.22
CA LYS A 404 13.16 -11.26 -7.85
C LYS A 404 12.16 -12.43 -7.83
N THR A 405 11.07 -12.32 -8.56
CA THR A 405 10.04 -13.37 -8.62
C THR A 405 10.58 -14.68 -9.20
N THR A 406 11.48 -14.59 -10.17
CA THR A 406 12.17 -15.77 -10.75
C THR A 406 13.04 -16.47 -9.69
N THR A 407 13.79 -15.68 -8.91
CA THR A 407 14.60 -16.18 -7.79
C THR A 407 13.71 -16.86 -6.74
N PHE A 408 12.63 -16.22 -6.27
CA PHE A 408 11.70 -16.84 -5.32
C PHE A 408 11.08 -18.15 -5.84
N ARG A 409 10.68 -18.19 -7.12
CA ARG A 409 10.17 -19.43 -7.71
C ARG A 409 11.21 -20.55 -7.75
N MET A 410 12.48 -20.21 -7.93
CA MET A 410 13.56 -21.20 -7.84
C MET A 410 13.77 -21.66 -6.40
N LEU A 411 13.76 -20.76 -5.41
CA LEU A 411 13.88 -21.08 -3.98
C LEU A 411 12.73 -21.96 -3.46
N CYS A 412 11.53 -21.80 -4.01
CA CYS A 412 10.38 -22.65 -3.70
C CYS A 412 10.32 -23.95 -4.52
N GLY A 413 11.31 -24.23 -5.34
CA GLY A 413 11.32 -25.41 -6.22
C GLY A 413 10.23 -25.41 -7.31
N LEU A 414 9.58 -24.27 -7.56
CA LEU A 414 8.57 -24.10 -8.61
C LEU A 414 9.21 -23.92 -9.99
N LEU A 415 10.48 -23.51 -10.03
CA LEU A 415 11.25 -23.30 -11.24
C LEU A 415 12.64 -23.89 -11.05
N ALA A 416 13.12 -24.69 -12.02
CA ALA A 416 14.48 -25.21 -11.97
C ALA A 416 15.48 -24.10 -12.37
N PRO A 417 16.63 -23.96 -11.69
CA PRO A 417 17.71 -23.11 -12.16
C PRO A 417 18.33 -23.63 -13.45
N THR A 418 18.95 -22.76 -14.25
CA THR A 418 19.77 -23.15 -15.38
C THR A 418 21.14 -23.64 -14.91
N THR A 419 21.78 -22.89 -14.00
CA THR A 419 23.00 -23.24 -13.30
C THR A 419 22.93 -22.84 -11.83
N GLY A 420 23.89 -23.29 -11.03
CA GLY A 420 23.97 -23.01 -9.61
C GLY A 420 23.20 -24.00 -8.75
N ASP A 421 23.43 -23.99 -7.46
CA ASP A 421 22.85 -24.91 -6.49
C ASP A 421 21.92 -24.18 -5.52
N ILE A 422 20.83 -24.85 -5.12
CA ILE A 422 19.88 -24.33 -4.15
C ILE A 422 19.57 -25.39 -3.11
N ARG A 423 19.74 -25.02 -1.84
CA ARG A 423 19.20 -25.75 -0.70
C ARG A 423 18.16 -24.87 -0.01
N ALA A 424 17.01 -25.43 0.30
CA ALA A 424 15.97 -24.77 1.11
C ALA A 424 15.41 -25.77 2.13
N ALA A 425 15.24 -25.33 3.36
CA ALA A 425 14.78 -26.14 4.48
C ALA A 425 15.58 -27.47 4.61
N GLY A 426 16.91 -27.42 4.44
CA GLY A 426 17.81 -28.54 4.53
C GLY A 426 17.79 -29.52 3.34
N ALA A 427 16.95 -29.28 2.32
CA ALA A 427 16.82 -30.15 1.15
C ALA A 427 17.44 -29.50 -0.09
N ASP A 428 18.16 -30.32 -0.88
CA ASP A 428 18.64 -29.93 -2.21
C ASP A 428 17.45 -29.94 -3.19
N LEU A 429 17.09 -28.76 -3.70
CA LEU A 429 15.95 -28.57 -4.59
C LEU A 429 16.11 -29.23 -5.98
N ARG A 430 17.31 -29.66 -6.35
CA ARG A 430 17.52 -30.48 -7.58
C ARG A 430 17.10 -31.93 -7.37
N ARG A 431 17.32 -32.46 -6.16
CA ARG A 431 17.15 -33.90 -5.86
C ARG A 431 15.86 -34.22 -5.12
N ALA A 432 15.42 -33.34 -4.23
CA ALA A 432 14.33 -33.59 -3.29
C ALA A 432 13.24 -32.49 -3.34
N LYS A 433 12.72 -32.18 -4.53
CA LYS A 433 11.73 -31.11 -4.74
C LYS A 433 10.48 -31.24 -3.88
N SER A 434 9.92 -32.45 -3.76
CA SER A 434 8.69 -32.70 -2.98
C SER A 434 8.91 -32.48 -1.49
N ALA A 435 10.02 -33.01 -0.93
CA ALA A 435 10.37 -32.87 0.46
C ALA A 435 10.65 -31.42 0.86
N ALA A 436 11.30 -30.64 -0.03
CA ALA A 436 11.53 -29.22 0.19
C ALA A 436 10.24 -28.41 0.12
N ARG A 437 9.36 -28.68 -0.87
CA ARG A 437 8.07 -27.99 -0.99
C ARG A 437 7.15 -28.22 0.19
N ALA A 438 7.16 -29.40 0.79
CA ALA A 438 6.39 -29.70 1.99
C ALA A 438 6.82 -28.85 3.22
N ARG A 439 8.03 -28.26 3.19
CA ARG A 439 8.61 -27.47 4.28
C ARG A 439 8.69 -25.98 4.00
N VAL A 440 8.28 -25.54 2.79
CA VAL A 440 8.35 -24.14 2.36
C VAL A 440 6.96 -23.61 2.09
N GLY A 441 6.51 -22.63 2.87
CA GLY A 441 5.31 -21.85 2.57
C GLY A 441 5.62 -20.82 1.48
N TYR A 442 4.70 -20.64 0.52
CA TYR A 442 4.84 -19.65 -0.53
C TYR A 442 3.56 -18.83 -0.68
N VAL A 443 3.68 -17.51 -0.51
CA VAL A 443 2.62 -16.55 -0.82
C VAL A 443 2.98 -15.85 -2.13
N ALA A 444 2.15 -16.06 -3.15
CA ALA A 444 2.38 -15.45 -4.46
C ALA A 444 1.99 -13.97 -4.47
N GLN A 445 2.63 -13.17 -5.35
CA GLN A 445 2.31 -11.75 -5.55
C GLN A 445 0.83 -11.54 -5.96
N LYS A 446 0.28 -12.42 -6.80
CA LYS A 446 -1.16 -12.48 -7.06
C LYS A 446 -1.76 -13.50 -6.10
N PHE A 447 -2.80 -13.11 -5.40
CA PHE A 447 -3.50 -14.02 -4.49
C PHE A 447 -3.88 -15.31 -5.22
N SER A 448 -3.44 -16.44 -4.66
CA SER A 448 -3.75 -17.78 -5.19
C SER A 448 -5.02 -18.36 -4.54
N LEU A 449 -5.82 -17.51 -3.89
CA LEU A 449 -7.07 -17.93 -3.25
C LEU A 449 -8.16 -18.15 -4.30
N TYR A 450 -9.02 -19.11 -4.04
CA TYR A 450 -10.20 -19.36 -4.86
C TYR A 450 -11.27 -18.33 -4.51
N GLU A 451 -11.54 -17.38 -5.40
CA GLU A 451 -12.46 -16.26 -5.19
C GLU A 451 -13.92 -16.69 -4.88
N ARG A 452 -14.32 -17.88 -5.32
CA ARG A 452 -15.65 -18.45 -5.10
C ARG A 452 -15.78 -19.18 -3.76
N LEU A 453 -14.68 -19.38 -3.06
CA LEU A 453 -14.65 -20.03 -1.76
C LEU A 453 -14.58 -18.98 -0.64
N THR A 454 -15.23 -19.26 0.48
CA THR A 454 -15.10 -18.44 1.69
C THR A 454 -13.67 -18.53 2.24
N ALA A 455 -13.30 -17.63 3.17
CA ALA A 455 -12.00 -17.69 3.85
C ALA A 455 -11.79 -19.05 4.55
N ARG A 456 -12.82 -19.57 5.22
CA ARG A 456 -12.80 -20.89 5.86
C ARG A 456 -12.53 -22.01 4.85
N GLN A 457 -13.28 -22.05 3.75
CA GLN A 457 -13.12 -23.07 2.71
C GLN A 457 -11.75 -23.01 2.04
N ASN A 458 -11.18 -21.81 1.82
CA ASN A 458 -9.81 -21.66 1.36
C ASN A 458 -8.80 -22.26 2.36
N LEU A 459 -8.95 -21.96 3.66
CA LEU A 459 -8.07 -22.51 4.69
C LEU A 459 -8.17 -24.04 4.78
N GLU A 460 -9.38 -24.59 4.74
CA GLU A 460 -9.62 -26.03 4.73
C GLU A 460 -8.96 -26.70 3.52
N TYR A 461 -9.19 -26.16 2.31
CA TYR A 461 -8.61 -26.67 1.08
C TYR A 461 -7.07 -26.68 1.10
N PHE A 462 -6.44 -25.57 1.52
CA PHE A 462 -4.99 -25.51 1.60
C PHE A 462 -4.46 -26.36 2.77
N GLY A 463 -5.17 -26.44 3.90
CA GLY A 463 -4.81 -27.33 4.99
C GLY A 463 -4.74 -28.79 4.55
N GLU A 464 -5.77 -29.28 3.86
CA GLU A 464 -5.80 -30.63 3.29
C GLU A 464 -4.68 -30.85 2.26
N ALA A 465 -4.44 -29.86 1.38
CA ALA A 465 -3.39 -29.93 0.37
C ALA A 465 -1.97 -30.02 0.97
N TYR A 466 -1.76 -29.48 2.18
CA TYR A 466 -0.52 -29.58 2.95
C TYR A 466 -0.51 -30.74 3.95
N GLY A 467 -1.54 -31.61 3.95
CA GLY A 467 -1.62 -32.79 4.78
C GLY A 467 -1.97 -32.53 6.25
N VAL A 468 -2.56 -31.37 6.55
CA VAL A 468 -3.11 -31.07 7.88
C VAL A 468 -4.51 -31.68 7.96
N ALA A 469 -4.65 -32.78 8.72
CA ALA A 469 -5.92 -33.48 8.87
C ALA A 469 -6.96 -32.61 9.63
N GLY A 470 -8.24 -32.71 9.25
CA GLY A 470 -9.32 -31.86 9.73
C GLY A 470 -9.57 -31.78 11.24
N GLU A 471 -9.09 -32.75 12.04
CA GLU A 471 -9.18 -32.70 13.51
C GLU A 471 -8.11 -31.81 14.17
N THR A 472 -7.07 -31.42 13.44
CA THR A 472 -5.96 -30.56 13.93
C THR A 472 -6.04 -29.10 13.46
N LEU A 473 -7.09 -28.73 12.73
CA LEU A 473 -7.40 -27.33 12.48
C LEU A 473 -8.29 -26.82 13.62
N PRO A 474 -7.76 -26.21 14.68
CA PRO A 474 -8.59 -25.41 15.58
C PRO A 474 -8.96 -24.13 14.84
N ILE A 475 -9.87 -24.24 13.88
CA ILE A 475 -10.58 -23.08 13.38
C ILE A 475 -11.50 -22.70 14.54
N ALA A 476 -10.90 -21.99 15.51
CA ALA A 476 -11.64 -21.36 16.57
C ALA A 476 -12.80 -20.63 15.92
N SER A 477 -13.99 -20.96 16.37
CA SER A 477 -15.24 -20.28 16.05
C SER A 477 -15.03 -18.78 16.22
N MET A 478 -14.70 -18.09 15.14
CA MET A 478 -14.78 -16.64 15.08
C MET A 478 -16.26 -16.33 14.85
N HIS A 479 -16.98 -16.07 15.95
CA HIS A 479 -18.24 -15.34 15.97
C HIS A 479 -17.96 -13.83 16.02
#